data_8569bfd44232c9c61da5cd3b1b51c8fb
#
_entry.id   8569bfd44232c9c61da5cd3b1b51c8fb
#
_cell.length_a   1.000
_cell.length_b   1.000
_cell.length_c   1.000
_cell.angle_alpha   90.00
_cell.angle_beta   90.00
_cell.angle_gamma   90.00
#
_symmetry.space_group_name_H-M   'P 1'
#
loop_
_entity.id
_entity.type
_entity.pdbx_description
1 polymer ?
#
loop_
_entity_poly.entity_id
_entity_poly.type
_entity_poly.pdbx_seq_one_letter_code
_entity_poly.pdbx_strand_id
1 'polypeptide(L)'
;MRLTLLLTALSFLGYSQIEITELKTPQKPSTKLSKYIQQNQNDSLVSQSIGSVSNGSLKNGKLIPFQGKNFSYFDETSYLSGRAFLNSKVLHTILDGYKNLETTQPNRTFKIMECAHKNGGKLWPHRTHQNGLSVDFMVPKLKNAKPYYGLDTLGINHYWLTFNNQGQYNKDTSITIDFESIAEHLLTLKKEAKKHKLKIQKVILKVELKDELFHGKYGKKLKESGIYIVKSLSPTINALHDEHYHVDFKEI
;
A
#
# COMPACT_ATOMS: atom_id res chain seq x y z
N MET A 1 14.00 24.14 -74.80
CA MET A 1 13.31 24.48 -73.59
C MET A 1 13.13 23.21 -72.79
N ARG A 2 13.95 22.99 -71.77
CA ARG A 2 13.83 21.85 -70.87
C ARG A 2 13.43 22.42 -69.50
N LEU A 3 12.26 22.01 -69.01
CA LEU A 3 11.71 22.41 -67.73
C LEU A 3 12.22 21.43 -66.69
N THR A 4 13.00 21.92 -65.74
CA THR A 4 13.52 21.12 -64.60
C THR A 4 12.57 21.26 -63.45
N LEU A 5 11.94 20.12 -63.03
CA LEU A 5 11.08 20.05 -61.83
C LEU A 5 11.99 19.86 -60.58
N LEU A 6 11.98 20.82 -59.67
CA LEU A 6 12.57 20.67 -58.34
C LEU A 6 11.56 19.99 -57.42
N LEU A 7 11.86 18.78 -56.92
CA LEU A 7 11.15 18.13 -55.83
C LEU A 7 11.75 18.66 -54.51
N THR A 8 10.98 19.39 -53.75
CA THR A 8 11.27 19.70 -52.33
C THR A 8 10.72 18.60 -51.44
N ALA A 9 11.62 17.85 -50.81
CA ALA A 9 11.25 16.89 -49.78
C ALA A 9 10.97 17.63 -48.45
N LEU A 10 9.72 17.65 -48.00
CA LEU A 10 9.36 18.08 -46.66
C LEU A 10 9.61 16.92 -45.69
N SER A 11 10.63 17.06 -44.86
CA SER A 11 10.87 16.18 -43.71
C SER A 11 9.86 16.51 -42.59
N PHE A 12 8.88 15.62 -42.36
CA PHE A 12 8.04 15.65 -41.18
C PHE A 12 8.86 15.19 -39.99
N LEU A 13 9.30 16.12 -39.15
CA LEU A 13 9.75 15.87 -37.80
C LEU A 13 8.51 15.56 -36.95
N GLY A 14 8.30 14.28 -36.67
CA GLY A 14 7.28 13.85 -35.70
C GLY A 14 7.66 14.32 -34.30
N TYR A 15 7.00 15.34 -33.82
CA TYR A 15 6.99 15.67 -32.39
C TYR A 15 6.21 14.58 -31.66
N SER A 16 6.91 13.69 -30.96
CA SER A 16 6.27 12.82 -29.97
C SER A 16 5.73 13.71 -28.84
N GLN A 17 4.43 13.83 -28.74
CA GLN A 17 3.80 14.43 -27.56
C GLN A 17 4.15 13.55 -26.37
N ILE A 18 4.96 14.12 -25.47
CA ILE A 18 5.16 13.57 -24.13
C ILE A 18 3.83 13.79 -23.41
N GLU A 19 3.03 12.73 -23.26
CA GLU A 19 1.91 12.75 -22.30
C GLU A 19 2.51 12.99 -20.91
N ILE A 20 2.46 14.25 -20.47
CA ILE A 20 2.70 14.62 -19.09
C ILE A 20 1.53 14.02 -18.31
N THR A 21 1.79 12.90 -17.62
CA THR A 21 0.84 12.37 -16.64
C THR A 21 0.70 13.43 -15.56
N GLU A 22 -0.38 14.21 -15.63
CA GLU A 22 -0.67 15.23 -14.63
C GLU A 22 -0.67 14.55 -13.25
N LEU A 23 0.29 14.92 -12.42
CA LEU A 23 0.25 14.71 -10.99
C LEU A 23 -1.01 15.43 -10.51
N LYS A 24 -2.11 14.68 -10.29
CA LYS A 24 -3.34 15.24 -9.73
C LYS A 24 -2.96 15.98 -8.45
N THR A 25 -3.13 17.30 -8.45
CA THR A 25 -3.08 18.13 -7.25
C THR A 25 -3.89 17.44 -6.15
N PRO A 26 -3.39 17.38 -4.89
CA PRO A 26 -4.12 16.78 -3.79
C PRO A 26 -5.53 17.35 -3.74
N GLN A 27 -6.54 16.51 -3.95
CA GLN A 27 -7.93 16.95 -3.85
C GLN A 27 -8.18 17.44 -2.43
N LYS A 28 -8.79 18.64 -2.30
CA LYS A 28 -9.20 19.16 -1.00
C LYS A 28 -10.11 18.12 -0.33
N PRO A 29 -9.83 17.72 0.93
CA PRO A 29 -10.66 16.75 1.64
C PRO A 29 -12.14 17.15 1.62
N SER A 30 -13.04 16.16 1.52
CA SER A 30 -14.46 16.42 1.62
C SER A 30 -14.79 17.05 2.97
N THR A 31 -15.89 17.80 3.05
CA THR A 31 -16.35 18.38 4.32
C THR A 31 -16.61 17.31 5.38
N LYS A 32 -17.10 16.13 4.97
CA LYS A 32 -17.32 14.98 5.86
C LYS A 32 -16.00 14.43 6.39
N LEU A 33 -15.00 14.26 5.53
CA LEU A 33 -13.68 13.78 5.90
C LEU A 33 -12.99 14.76 6.87
N SER A 34 -13.02 16.05 6.57
CA SER A 34 -12.43 17.09 7.45
C SER A 34 -13.07 17.09 8.83
N LYS A 35 -14.40 16.99 8.92
CA LYS A 35 -15.13 16.90 10.19
C LYS A 35 -14.78 15.61 10.95
N TYR A 36 -14.69 14.47 10.26
CA TYR A 36 -14.35 13.20 10.87
C TYR A 36 -12.93 13.22 11.47
N ILE A 37 -11.94 13.76 10.73
CA ILE A 37 -10.57 13.92 11.23
C ILE A 37 -10.54 14.82 12.46
N GLN A 38 -11.27 15.95 12.45
CA GLN A 38 -11.36 16.85 13.59
C GLN A 38 -11.96 16.17 14.83
N GLN A 39 -12.98 15.34 14.66
CA GLN A 39 -13.64 14.60 15.76
C GLN A 39 -12.77 13.46 16.32
N ASN A 40 -11.79 12.98 15.57
CA ASN A 40 -10.94 11.87 15.94
C ASN A 40 -9.45 12.26 16.00
N GLN A 41 -9.17 13.50 16.39
CA GLN A 41 -7.79 13.95 16.60
C GLN A 41 -7.06 13.04 17.60
N ASN A 42 -5.82 12.72 17.29
CA ASN A 42 -4.99 11.90 18.16
C ASN A 42 -4.58 12.72 19.39
N ASP A 43 -4.73 12.12 20.55
CA ASP A 43 -4.22 12.63 21.83
C ASP A 43 -2.80 12.08 22.12
N SER A 44 -2.23 12.46 23.26
CA SER A 44 -0.92 12.01 23.73
C SER A 44 -0.93 10.66 24.46
N LEU A 45 -2.12 10.07 24.68
CA LEU A 45 -2.23 8.80 25.42
C LEU A 45 -1.62 7.66 24.61
N VAL A 46 -0.81 6.83 25.25
CA VAL A 46 -0.21 5.65 24.63
C VAL A 46 -1.30 4.60 24.36
N SER A 47 -1.28 4.02 23.18
CA SER A 47 -2.18 2.92 22.84
C SER A 47 -1.81 1.63 23.55
N GLN A 48 -2.82 0.82 23.84
CA GLN A 48 -2.65 -0.53 24.39
C GLN A 48 -3.39 -1.54 23.51
N SER A 49 -2.65 -2.47 22.94
CA SER A 49 -3.20 -3.63 22.26
C SER A 49 -3.48 -4.72 23.27
N ILE A 50 -4.72 -5.20 23.34
CA ILE A 50 -5.17 -6.23 24.29
C ILE A 50 -5.50 -7.48 23.48
N GLY A 51 -5.10 -8.65 23.97
CA GLY A 51 -5.33 -9.93 23.30
C GLY A 51 -4.49 -10.10 22.04
N SER A 52 -5.02 -10.75 21.01
CA SER A 52 -4.35 -11.02 19.75
C SER A 52 -4.95 -10.22 18.60
N VAL A 53 -4.28 -10.24 17.45
CA VAL A 53 -4.81 -9.62 16.21
C VAL A 53 -6.14 -10.21 15.75
N SER A 54 -6.46 -11.45 16.15
CA SER A 54 -7.70 -12.18 15.79
C SER A 54 -8.70 -12.35 16.94
N ASN A 55 -8.34 -11.95 18.14
CA ASN A 55 -9.23 -11.92 19.31
C ASN A 55 -8.70 -10.86 20.28
N GLY A 56 -9.06 -9.62 20.04
CA GLY A 56 -8.47 -8.52 20.78
C GLY A 56 -9.28 -7.23 20.74
N SER A 57 -8.75 -6.24 21.44
CA SER A 57 -9.27 -4.87 21.49
C SER A 57 -8.13 -3.87 21.54
N LEU A 58 -8.45 -2.61 21.33
CA LEU A 58 -7.50 -1.50 21.28
C LEU A 58 -7.96 -0.40 22.25
N LYS A 59 -7.10 0.02 23.16
CA LYS A 59 -7.31 1.25 23.96
C LYS A 59 -6.50 2.38 23.35
N ASN A 60 -7.07 3.59 23.36
CA ASN A 60 -6.44 4.80 22.82
C ASN A 60 -5.95 4.65 21.37
N GLY A 61 -6.76 4.01 20.52
CA GLY A 61 -6.44 3.83 19.10
C GLY A 61 -6.18 5.16 18.40
N LYS A 62 -5.18 5.22 17.56
CA LYS A 62 -4.76 6.42 16.82
C LYS A 62 -5.23 6.35 15.37
N LEU A 63 -5.89 7.40 14.93
CA LEU A 63 -6.30 7.56 13.55
C LEU A 63 -5.07 7.83 12.67
N ILE A 64 -4.85 7.02 11.63
CA ILE A 64 -3.80 7.30 10.64
C ILE A 64 -4.21 8.50 9.78
N PRO A 65 -3.30 9.41 9.40
CA PRO A 65 -3.63 10.49 8.47
C PRO A 65 -4.21 9.95 7.17
N PHE A 66 -5.27 10.59 6.65
CA PHE A 66 -5.88 10.17 5.38
C PHE A 66 -4.90 10.26 4.20
N GLN A 67 -3.98 11.23 4.24
CA GLN A 67 -2.93 11.40 3.24
C GLN A 67 -1.67 12.01 3.85
N GLY A 68 -0.53 11.71 3.27
CA GLY A 68 0.77 12.29 3.52
C GLY A 68 1.46 12.64 2.21
N LYS A 69 2.76 12.90 2.24
CA LYS A 69 3.52 13.31 1.06
C LYS A 69 3.59 12.21 -0.01
N ASN A 70 3.80 10.97 0.41
CA ASN A 70 3.97 9.82 -0.48
C ASN A 70 3.03 8.65 -0.16
N PHE A 71 1.95 8.90 0.58
CA PHE A 71 0.91 7.90 0.86
C PHE A 71 -0.48 8.53 0.96
N SER A 72 -1.50 7.70 0.80
CA SER A 72 -2.87 8.04 1.19
C SER A 72 -3.62 6.78 1.60
N TYR A 73 -4.70 6.96 2.35
CA TYR A 73 -5.66 5.89 2.60
C TYR A 73 -6.42 5.58 1.30
N PHE A 74 -6.79 4.33 1.08
CA PHE A 74 -7.27 3.87 -0.23
C PHE A 74 -8.70 4.30 -0.57
N ASP A 75 -9.56 4.49 0.45
CA ASP A 75 -10.99 4.77 0.27
C ASP A 75 -11.56 5.64 1.39
N GLU A 76 -12.24 6.74 1.02
CA GLU A 76 -12.84 7.66 1.99
C GLU A 76 -13.99 7.00 2.76
N THR A 77 -14.80 6.15 2.12
CA THR A 77 -15.93 5.49 2.77
C THR A 77 -15.46 4.52 3.86
N SER A 78 -14.43 3.72 3.55
CA SER A 78 -13.78 2.85 4.53
C SER A 78 -13.19 3.64 5.70
N TYR A 79 -12.49 4.75 5.42
CA TYR A 79 -11.93 5.62 6.45
C TYR A 79 -13.00 6.18 7.38
N LEU A 80 -14.09 6.72 6.82
CA LEU A 80 -15.23 7.27 7.56
C LEU A 80 -16.01 6.20 8.34
N SER A 81 -15.93 4.93 7.92
CA SER A 81 -16.48 3.78 8.65
C SER A 81 -15.65 3.36 9.86
N GLY A 82 -14.60 4.12 10.19
CA GLY A 82 -13.79 3.89 11.39
C GLY A 82 -12.79 2.75 11.27
N ARG A 83 -12.32 2.44 10.07
CA ARG A 83 -11.42 1.30 9.77
C ARG A 83 -9.95 1.71 9.62
N ALA A 84 -9.58 2.86 10.18
CA ALA A 84 -8.27 3.50 9.99
C ALA A 84 -7.52 3.75 11.31
N PHE A 85 -7.83 2.99 12.38
CA PHE A 85 -7.18 3.16 13.68
C PHE A 85 -6.09 2.12 13.91
N LEU A 86 -5.04 2.54 14.61
CA LEU A 86 -3.85 1.75 14.89
C LEU A 86 -3.39 1.90 16.35
N ASN A 87 -2.60 0.95 16.80
CA ASN A 87 -1.72 1.17 17.95
C ASN A 87 -0.72 2.29 17.62
N SER A 88 -0.45 3.19 18.56
CA SER A 88 0.45 4.33 18.37
C SER A 88 1.84 3.94 17.87
N LYS A 89 2.38 2.81 18.33
CA LYS A 89 3.69 2.31 17.87
C LYS A 89 3.64 1.89 16.38
N VAL A 90 2.54 1.25 15.95
CA VAL A 90 2.34 0.88 14.53
C VAL A 90 2.17 2.12 13.68
N LEU A 91 1.36 3.09 14.14
CA LEU A 91 1.20 4.37 13.46
C LEU A 91 2.56 5.04 13.20
N HIS A 92 3.39 5.20 14.24
CA HIS A 92 4.71 5.82 14.10
C HIS A 92 5.63 5.00 13.19
N THR A 93 5.59 3.66 13.29
CA THR A 93 6.35 2.77 12.40
C THR A 93 6.03 3.03 10.93
N ILE A 94 4.74 3.16 10.59
CA ILE A 94 4.29 3.39 9.22
C ILE A 94 4.69 4.79 8.74
N LEU A 95 4.46 5.82 9.55
CA LEU A 95 4.78 7.20 9.17
C LEU A 95 6.29 7.41 8.97
N ASP A 96 7.12 6.86 9.88
CA ASP A 96 8.58 6.90 9.75
C ASP A 96 9.05 6.08 8.54
N GLY A 97 8.39 4.94 8.27
CA GLY A 97 8.63 4.12 7.08
C GLY A 97 8.41 4.91 5.80
N TYR A 98 7.27 5.56 5.67
CA TYR A 98 6.97 6.39 4.49
C TYR A 98 7.91 7.57 4.36
N LYS A 99 8.28 8.23 5.46
CA LYS A 99 9.27 9.31 5.46
C LYS A 99 10.63 8.84 4.90
N ASN A 100 11.07 7.63 5.24
CA ASN A 100 12.31 7.07 4.69
C ASN A 100 12.16 6.76 3.18
N LEU A 101 11.02 6.23 2.76
CA LEU A 101 10.75 5.91 1.36
C LEU A 101 10.65 7.16 0.47
N GLU A 102 10.41 8.35 1.00
CA GLU A 102 10.51 9.59 0.22
C GLU A 102 11.89 9.77 -0.43
N THR A 103 12.94 9.28 0.22
CA THR A 103 14.31 9.40 -0.30
C THR A 103 14.64 8.28 -1.28
N THR A 104 14.20 7.05 -1.03
CA THR A 104 14.58 5.88 -1.85
C THR A 104 13.61 5.61 -2.98
N GLN A 105 12.34 6.04 -2.83
CA GLN A 105 11.27 5.93 -3.83
C GLN A 105 10.54 7.27 -4.02
N PRO A 106 11.22 8.36 -4.46
CA PRO A 106 10.67 9.72 -4.46
C PRO A 106 9.45 9.90 -5.37
N ASN A 107 9.28 9.02 -6.36
CA ASN A 107 8.18 9.08 -7.33
C ASN A 107 7.07 8.05 -7.04
N ARG A 108 7.11 7.38 -5.87
CA ARG A 108 6.13 6.38 -5.49
C ARG A 108 5.15 6.96 -4.46
N THR A 109 3.84 6.78 -4.72
CA THR A 109 2.79 6.98 -3.73
C THR A 109 2.22 5.62 -3.33
N PHE A 110 2.11 5.38 -2.03
CA PHE A 110 1.60 4.14 -1.46
C PHE A 110 0.14 4.31 -1.02
N LYS A 111 -0.60 3.21 -0.96
CA LYS A 111 -1.96 3.17 -0.41
C LYS A 111 -2.00 2.30 0.85
N ILE A 112 -2.46 2.91 1.94
CA ILE A 112 -2.82 2.17 3.15
C ILE A 112 -4.28 1.75 3.00
N MET A 113 -4.56 0.51 3.33
CA MET A 113 -5.92 -0.03 3.28
C MET A 113 -6.47 -0.20 4.70
N GLU A 114 -7.00 -1.37 5.02
CA GLU A 114 -7.67 -1.60 6.28
C GLU A 114 -6.71 -1.65 7.48
N CYS A 115 -7.16 -1.05 8.58
CA CYS A 115 -6.49 -1.11 9.88
C CYS A 115 -7.42 -1.74 10.92
N ALA A 116 -7.69 -1.07 12.04
CA ALA A 116 -8.64 -1.53 13.06
C ALA A 116 -9.74 -0.49 13.28
N HIS A 117 -10.76 -0.85 14.06
CA HIS A 117 -11.66 0.13 14.67
C HIS A 117 -10.97 0.88 15.83
N LYS A 118 -11.49 2.05 16.20
CA LYS A 118 -10.95 2.90 17.28
C LYS A 118 -10.71 2.14 18.58
N ASN A 119 -11.62 1.25 18.94
CA ASN A 119 -11.54 0.43 20.14
C ASN A 119 -11.15 -1.04 19.82
N GLY A 120 -10.74 -1.32 18.59
CA GLY A 120 -10.48 -2.68 18.13
C GLY A 120 -11.75 -3.52 18.03
N GLY A 121 -11.62 -4.83 18.25
CA GLY A 121 -12.71 -5.79 18.09
C GLY A 121 -12.87 -6.25 16.62
N LYS A 122 -13.88 -7.07 16.36
CA LYS A 122 -14.13 -7.69 15.06
C LYS A 122 -14.28 -6.65 13.94
N LEU A 123 -13.52 -6.84 12.85
CA LEU A 123 -13.55 -6.02 11.63
C LEU A 123 -14.02 -6.88 10.45
N TRP A 124 -15.33 -7.01 10.28
CA TRP A 124 -15.84 -7.85 9.18
C TRP A 124 -15.44 -7.29 7.79
N PRO A 125 -15.00 -8.11 6.80
CA PRO A 125 -14.89 -9.58 6.80
C PRO A 125 -13.55 -10.12 7.31
N HIS A 126 -12.65 -9.27 7.80
CA HIS A 126 -11.31 -9.65 8.24
C HIS A 126 -11.35 -10.49 9.51
N ARG A 127 -10.47 -11.50 9.57
CA ARG A 127 -10.29 -12.32 10.78
C ARG A 127 -9.35 -11.69 11.80
N THR A 128 -8.51 -10.77 11.36
CA THR A 128 -7.50 -10.04 12.13
C THR A 128 -7.91 -8.57 12.31
N HIS A 129 -6.98 -7.66 12.50
CA HIS A 129 -7.21 -6.22 12.71
C HIS A 129 -7.92 -5.84 14.02
N GLN A 130 -7.98 -6.76 15.01
CA GLN A 130 -8.82 -6.54 16.20
C GLN A 130 -8.15 -5.75 17.32
N ASN A 131 -6.82 -5.53 17.30
CA ASN A 131 -6.10 -4.84 18.37
C ASN A 131 -5.14 -3.75 17.90
N GLY A 132 -5.27 -3.30 16.63
CA GLY A 132 -4.47 -2.22 16.07
C GLY A 132 -3.03 -2.59 15.69
N LEU A 133 -2.68 -3.87 15.68
CA LEU A 133 -1.37 -4.38 15.28
C LEU A 133 -1.36 -4.95 13.85
N SER A 134 -2.44 -4.84 13.10
CA SER A 134 -2.57 -5.32 11.73
C SER A 134 -2.84 -4.17 10.77
N VAL A 135 -2.25 -4.23 9.57
CA VAL A 135 -2.44 -3.25 8.50
C VAL A 135 -2.42 -3.95 7.16
N ASP A 136 -3.34 -3.58 6.29
CA ASP A 136 -3.33 -3.95 4.88
C ASP A 136 -2.74 -2.81 4.04
N PHE A 137 -1.91 -3.16 3.08
CA PHE A 137 -1.30 -2.24 2.14
C PHE A 137 -1.62 -2.71 0.71
N MET A 138 -2.10 -1.80 -0.11
CA MET A 138 -2.33 -2.06 -1.53
C MET A 138 -1.01 -2.42 -2.22
N VAL A 139 -1.01 -3.42 -3.10
CA VAL A 139 0.16 -3.69 -3.93
C VAL A 139 0.44 -2.50 -4.85
N PRO A 140 1.65 -1.92 -4.84
CA PRO A 140 2.03 -0.91 -5.80
C PRO A 140 2.17 -1.55 -7.19
N LYS A 141 1.87 -0.78 -8.23
CA LYS A 141 1.79 -1.31 -9.59
C LYS A 141 2.74 -0.57 -10.53
N LEU A 142 3.13 -1.28 -11.58
CA LEU A 142 3.88 -0.75 -12.72
C LEU A 142 3.04 -0.93 -14.00
N LYS A 143 3.18 -0.01 -14.94
CA LYS A 143 2.81 -0.18 -16.34
C LYS A 143 3.99 0.26 -17.20
N ASN A 144 4.47 -0.64 -18.07
CA ASN A 144 5.67 -0.38 -18.88
C ASN A 144 6.88 0.05 -18.01
N ALA A 145 7.12 -0.66 -16.90
CA ALA A 145 8.19 -0.41 -15.92
C ALA A 145 8.14 0.96 -15.22
N LYS A 146 7.04 1.70 -15.31
CA LYS A 146 6.83 2.99 -14.60
C LYS A 146 5.73 2.84 -13.56
N PRO A 147 5.80 3.58 -12.42
CA PRO A 147 4.73 3.61 -11.43
C PRO A 147 3.36 3.88 -12.07
N TYR A 148 2.37 3.06 -11.74
CA TYR A 148 1.03 3.16 -12.29
C TYR A 148 -0.02 3.26 -11.18
N TYR A 149 -0.88 4.26 -11.25
CA TYR A 149 -1.88 4.59 -10.23
C TYR A 149 -3.33 4.50 -10.72
N GLY A 150 -3.56 4.13 -12.00
CA GLY A 150 -4.91 4.10 -12.57
C GLY A 150 -5.87 3.15 -11.88
N LEU A 151 -5.35 2.08 -11.25
CA LEU A 151 -6.15 1.14 -10.45
C LEU A 151 -6.22 1.50 -8.95
N ASP A 152 -5.49 2.50 -8.49
CA ASP A 152 -5.40 2.86 -7.07
C ASP A 152 -6.56 3.77 -6.60
N THR A 153 -7.40 4.23 -7.53
CA THR A 153 -8.51 5.16 -7.29
C THR A 153 -9.87 4.48 -7.29
N LEU A 154 -9.90 3.15 -7.30
CA LEU A 154 -11.13 2.37 -7.37
C LEU A 154 -11.87 2.27 -6.03
N GLY A 155 -11.28 2.78 -4.93
CA GLY A 155 -11.84 2.65 -3.60
C GLY A 155 -12.05 1.19 -3.22
N ILE A 156 -13.20 0.87 -2.63
CA ILE A 156 -13.55 -0.52 -2.25
C ILE A 156 -13.60 -1.49 -3.44
N ASN A 157 -13.79 -0.99 -4.67
CA ASN A 157 -13.76 -1.85 -5.85
C ASN A 157 -12.37 -2.40 -6.16
N HIS A 158 -11.33 -1.91 -5.47
CA HIS A 158 -9.98 -2.45 -5.57
C HIS A 158 -9.93 -3.94 -5.20
N TYR A 159 -10.72 -4.39 -4.23
CA TYR A 159 -10.83 -5.80 -3.82
C TYR A 159 -11.33 -6.76 -4.92
N TRP A 160 -11.84 -6.25 -6.04
CA TRP A 160 -12.24 -7.04 -7.21
C TRP A 160 -11.14 -7.17 -8.26
N LEU A 161 -9.98 -6.56 -8.03
CA LEU A 161 -8.83 -6.76 -8.90
C LEU A 161 -8.28 -8.17 -8.69
N THR A 162 -7.82 -8.79 -9.77
CA THR A 162 -7.18 -10.11 -9.71
C THR A 162 -5.90 -10.11 -10.51
N PHE A 163 -4.86 -10.72 -9.91
CA PHE A 163 -3.55 -10.86 -10.52
C PHE A 163 -3.22 -12.34 -10.69
N ASN A 164 -2.55 -12.67 -11.80
CA ASN A 164 -2.04 -14.02 -12.03
C ASN A 164 -0.84 -14.33 -11.11
N ASN A 165 -0.30 -15.53 -11.22
CA ASN A 165 0.81 -15.98 -10.36
C ASN A 165 2.16 -15.28 -10.65
N GLN A 166 2.26 -14.53 -11.74
CA GLN A 166 3.38 -13.66 -12.07
C GLN A 166 3.15 -12.19 -11.66
N GLY A 167 2.02 -11.91 -10.99
CA GLY A 167 1.68 -10.56 -10.56
C GLY A 167 1.19 -9.65 -11.69
N GLN A 168 0.77 -10.20 -12.82
CA GLN A 168 0.17 -9.43 -13.91
C GLN A 168 -1.34 -9.28 -13.68
N TYR A 169 -1.89 -8.10 -13.94
CA TYR A 169 -3.33 -7.86 -13.85
C TYR A 169 -4.08 -8.63 -14.94
N ASN A 170 -5.08 -9.43 -14.55
CA ASN A 170 -5.75 -10.37 -15.46
C ASN A 170 -6.48 -9.70 -16.64
N LYS A 171 -6.89 -8.42 -16.50
CA LYS A 171 -7.57 -7.68 -17.57
C LYS A 171 -6.62 -6.85 -18.45
N ASP A 172 -5.37 -6.61 -17.99
CA ASP A 172 -4.33 -5.90 -18.75
C ASP A 172 -2.96 -6.34 -18.23
N THR A 173 -2.36 -7.32 -18.89
CA THR A 173 -1.07 -7.91 -18.50
C THR A 173 0.13 -6.96 -18.62
N SER A 174 -0.05 -5.78 -19.23
CA SER A 174 0.96 -4.70 -19.20
C SER A 174 1.06 -4.03 -17.83
N ILE A 175 0.08 -4.25 -16.94
CA ILE A 175 0.08 -3.79 -15.54
C ILE A 175 0.55 -4.95 -14.67
N THR A 176 1.61 -4.71 -13.89
CA THR A 176 2.21 -5.71 -13.01
C THR A 176 2.33 -5.18 -11.58
N ILE A 177 2.39 -6.07 -10.62
CA ILE A 177 2.74 -5.72 -9.23
C ILE A 177 4.22 -5.28 -9.20
N ASP A 178 4.52 -4.23 -8.45
CA ASP A 178 5.87 -3.77 -8.17
C ASP A 178 6.42 -4.46 -6.91
N PHE A 179 6.94 -5.67 -7.10
CA PHE A 179 7.48 -6.48 -6.00
C PHE A 179 8.72 -5.86 -5.35
N GLU A 180 9.53 -5.11 -6.10
CA GLU A 180 10.68 -4.39 -5.53
C GLU A 180 10.23 -3.33 -4.53
N SER A 181 9.19 -2.56 -4.87
CA SER A 181 8.61 -1.58 -3.95
C SER A 181 7.99 -2.24 -2.71
N ILE A 182 7.32 -3.39 -2.84
CA ILE A 182 6.79 -4.16 -1.69
C ILE A 182 7.94 -4.61 -0.79
N ALA A 183 8.98 -5.21 -1.38
CA ALA A 183 10.12 -5.73 -0.62
C ALA A 183 10.87 -4.62 0.13
N GLU A 184 11.11 -3.48 -0.51
CA GLU A 184 11.75 -2.33 0.13
C GLU A 184 10.88 -1.74 1.24
N HIS A 185 9.55 -1.63 1.03
CA HIS A 185 8.60 -1.18 2.05
C HIS A 185 8.65 -2.10 3.28
N LEU A 186 8.59 -3.41 3.11
CA LEU A 186 8.64 -4.38 4.22
C LEU A 186 9.97 -4.30 4.99
N LEU A 187 11.10 -4.15 4.30
CA LEU A 187 12.42 -3.96 4.93
C LEU A 187 12.47 -2.65 5.72
N THR A 188 11.90 -1.59 5.17
CA THR A 188 11.80 -0.29 5.83
C THR A 188 10.92 -0.37 7.06
N LEU A 189 9.72 -0.96 6.96
CA LEU A 189 8.83 -1.20 8.11
C LEU A 189 9.52 -2.03 9.20
N LYS A 190 10.28 -3.07 8.84
CA LYS A 190 11.04 -3.86 9.82
C LYS A 190 12.05 -3.01 10.59
N LYS A 191 12.79 -2.14 9.89
CA LYS A 191 13.77 -1.23 10.49
C LYS A 191 13.09 -0.26 11.47
N GLU A 192 11.99 0.35 11.04
CA GLU A 192 11.27 1.35 11.85
C GLU A 192 10.51 0.69 13.01
N ALA A 193 9.92 -0.49 12.82
CA ALA A 193 9.25 -1.25 13.87
C ALA A 193 10.16 -1.50 15.07
N LYS A 194 11.44 -1.84 14.83
CA LYS A 194 12.43 -2.03 15.90
C LYS A 194 12.61 -0.78 16.76
N LYS A 195 12.59 0.42 16.18
CA LYS A 195 12.71 1.68 16.93
C LYS A 195 11.51 1.90 17.85
N HIS A 196 10.33 1.45 17.43
CA HIS A 196 9.08 1.58 18.18
C HIS A 196 8.76 0.35 19.06
N LYS A 197 9.77 -0.51 19.34
CA LYS A 197 9.60 -1.73 20.16
C LYS A 197 8.58 -2.70 19.57
N LEU A 198 8.60 -2.82 18.25
CA LEU A 198 7.79 -3.77 17.48
C LEU A 198 8.68 -4.64 16.61
N LYS A 199 8.14 -5.79 16.20
CA LYS A 199 8.62 -6.59 15.09
C LYS A 199 7.47 -6.94 14.15
N ILE A 200 7.78 -7.15 12.88
CA ILE A 200 6.83 -7.80 11.96
C ILE A 200 6.70 -9.25 12.39
N GLN A 201 5.49 -9.68 12.72
CA GLN A 201 5.18 -11.05 13.13
C GLN A 201 5.01 -11.95 11.90
N LYS A 202 4.23 -11.49 10.92
CA LYS A 202 4.02 -12.16 9.65
C LYS A 202 3.56 -11.17 8.58
N VAL A 203 3.75 -11.57 7.33
CA VAL A 203 3.19 -10.93 6.15
C VAL A 203 2.37 -11.96 5.40
N ILE A 204 1.16 -11.58 4.96
CA ILE A 204 0.32 -12.38 4.07
C ILE A 204 0.31 -11.69 2.71
N LEU A 205 0.65 -12.44 1.70
CA LEU A 205 0.51 -12.14 0.28
C LEU A 205 0.12 -13.48 -0.38
N LYS A 206 -0.61 -13.47 -1.48
CA LYS A 206 -0.92 -14.68 -2.25
C LYS A 206 0.34 -15.54 -2.41
N VAL A 207 0.24 -16.82 -2.04
CA VAL A 207 1.42 -17.69 -1.88
C VAL A 207 2.21 -17.85 -3.18
N GLU A 208 1.53 -17.88 -4.32
CA GLU A 208 2.13 -18.01 -5.65
C GLU A 208 2.96 -16.80 -6.07
N LEU A 209 2.75 -15.63 -5.46
CA LEU A 209 3.50 -14.39 -5.75
C LEU A 209 4.85 -14.30 -5.01
N LYS A 210 5.18 -15.29 -4.16
CA LYS A 210 6.38 -15.21 -3.32
C LYS A 210 7.69 -15.31 -4.10
N ASP A 211 7.71 -16.08 -5.15
CA ASP A 211 8.92 -16.22 -5.96
C ASP A 211 9.24 -14.89 -6.66
N GLU A 212 8.22 -14.21 -7.18
CA GLU A 212 8.35 -12.88 -7.73
C GLU A 212 8.76 -11.85 -6.66
N LEU A 213 8.16 -11.91 -5.46
CA LEU A 213 8.52 -11.04 -4.33
C LEU A 213 10.00 -11.17 -3.94
N PHE A 214 10.58 -12.36 -4.06
CA PHE A 214 11.97 -12.63 -3.68
C PHE A 214 13.00 -12.48 -4.82
N HIS A 215 12.53 -12.21 -6.05
CA HIS A 215 13.39 -12.23 -7.23
C HIS A 215 14.39 -11.07 -7.27
N GLY A 216 13.94 -9.83 -7.09
CA GLY A 216 14.73 -8.63 -7.31
C GLY A 216 15.76 -8.31 -6.22
N LYS A 217 16.36 -7.13 -6.29
CA LYS A 217 17.41 -6.67 -5.35
C LYS A 217 16.92 -6.61 -3.91
N TYR A 218 15.77 -5.96 -3.69
CA TYR A 218 15.17 -5.86 -2.35
C TYR A 218 14.48 -7.18 -1.97
N GLY A 219 13.95 -7.91 -2.94
CA GLY A 219 13.37 -9.23 -2.72
C GLY A 219 14.37 -10.23 -2.13
N LYS A 220 15.60 -10.29 -2.64
CA LYS A 220 16.69 -11.11 -2.08
C LYS A 220 17.01 -10.72 -0.63
N LYS A 221 17.13 -9.41 -0.34
CA LYS A 221 17.33 -8.91 1.03
C LYS A 221 16.14 -9.24 1.94
N LEU A 222 14.91 -9.16 1.42
CA LEU A 222 13.71 -9.53 2.17
C LEU A 222 13.73 -11.02 2.55
N LYS A 223 14.11 -11.91 1.63
CA LYS A 223 14.26 -13.34 1.88
C LYS A 223 15.24 -13.66 3.02
N GLU A 224 16.32 -12.90 3.10
CA GLU A 224 17.38 -13.03 4.14
C GLU A 224 17.04 -12.29 5.43
N SER A 225 16.04 -11.41 5.40
CA SER A 225 15.73 -10.50 6.52
C SER A 225 15.17 -11.20 7.76
N GLY A 226 14.66 -12.43 7.65
CA GLY A 226 13.94 -13.11 8.71
C GLY A 226 12.49 -12.64 8.91
N ILE A 227 11.95 -11.78 8.03
CA ILE A 227 10.50 -11.49 7.99
C ILE A 227 9.79 -12.76 7.53
N TYR A 228 8.83 -13.22 8.32
CA TYR A 228 8.04 -14.39 7.97
C TYR A 228 6.96 -14.03 6.95
N ILE A 229 7.11 -14.49 5.72
CA ILE A 229 6.07 -14.47 4.69
C ILE A 229 5.33 -15.81 4.76
N VAL A 230 4.00 -15.76 4.89
CA VAL A 230 3.15 -16.95 5.07
C VAL A 230 3.35 -17.95 3.91
N LYS A 231 3.51 -19.24 4.23
CA LYS A 231 3.84 -20.29 3.26
C LYS A 231 2.62 -21.07 2.76
N SER A 232 1.52 -21.02 3.48
CA SER A 232 0.29 -21.74 3.15
C SER A 232 -0.92 -20.97 3.67
N LEU A 233 -1.95 -20.88 2.87
CA LEU A 233 -3.23 -20.23 3.17
C LEU A 233 -4.37 -21.15 2.72
N SER A 234 -5.55 -20.99 3.31
CA SER A 234 -6.75 -21.61 2.73
C SER A 234 -7.03 -20.98 1.35
N PRO A 235 -7.63 -21.73 0.40
CA PRO A 235 -7.88 -21.21 -0.94
C PRO A 235 -8.57 -19.85 -0.96
N THR A 236 -9.58 -19.66 -0.12
CA THR A 236 -10.32 -18.39 -0.02
C THR A 236 -9.43 -17.24 0.46
N ILE A 237 -8.64 -17.46 1.52
CA ILE A 237 -7.74 -16.42 2.04
C ILE A 237 -6.63 -16.11 1.02
N ASN A 238 -6.11 -17.14 0.34
CA ASN A 238 -5.09 -16.97 -0.68
C ASN A 238 -5.58 -16.10 -1.86
N ALA A 239 -6.79 -16.38 -2.33
CA ALA A 239 -7.40 -15.65 -3.44
C ALA A 239 -7.68 -14.16 -3.12
N LEU A 240 -7.86 -13.83 -1.84
CA LEU A 240 -8.12 -12.47 -1.38
C LEU A 240 -6.84 -11.66 -1.08
N HIS A 241 -5.66 -12.16 -1.41
CA HIS A 241 -4.38 -11.52 -1.08
C HIS A 241 -3.46 -11.39 -2.32
N ASP A 242 -4.02 -11.18 -3.50
CA ASP A 242 -3.24 -10.88 -4.71
C ASP A 242 -3.19 -9.38 -5.05
N GLU A 243 -4.11 -8.57 -4.51
CA GLU A 243 -4.20 -7.14 -4.76
C GLU A 243 -3.75 -6.27 -3.56
N HIS A 244 -3.51 -6.89 -2.41
CA HIS A 244 -2.94 -6.26 -1.22
C HIS A 244 -2.05 -7.24 -0.45
N TYR A 245 -1.21 -6.71 0.44
CA TYR A 245 -0.47 -7.52 1.41
C TYR A 245 -0.79 -7.07 2.83
N HIS A 246 -1.04 -8.05 3.67
CA HIS A 246 -1.36 -7.88 5.09
C HIS A 246 -0.10 -7.98 5.95
N VAL A 247 0.06 -7.11 6.94
CA VAL A 247 1.17 -7.12 7.88
C VAL A 247 0.65 -7.15 9.30
N ASP A 248 1.01 -8.20 10.06
CA ASP A 248 0.84 -8.23 11.51
C ASP A 248 2.12 -7.84 12.22
N PHE A 249 2.00 -6.93 13.17
CA PHE A 249 3.07 -6.55 14.08
C PHE A 249 2.91 -7.25 15.44
N LYS A 250 4.01 -7.33 16.19
CA LYS A 250 4.04 -7.83 17.56
C LYS A 250 4.95 -6.95 18.40
N GLU A 251 4.52 -6.61 19.62
CA GLU A 251 5.34 -5.92 20.60
C GLU A 251 6.48 -6.82 21.10
N ILE A 252 7.64 -6.20 21.39
CA ILE A 252 8.87 -6.83 21.91
C ILE A 252 9.33 -6.14 23.19
#